data_73d9bb1bbaf6554be517dee4cb21e6f8
#
_entry.id   73d9bb1bbaf6554be517dee4cb21e6f8
#
_cell.length_a   1.000
_cell.length_b   1.000
_cell.length_c   1.000
_cell.angle_alpha   90.00
_cell.angle_beta   90.00
_cell.angle_gamma   90.00
#
_symmetry.space_group_name_H-M   'P 1'
#
loop_
_entity.id
_entity.type
_entity.pdbx_description
1 polymer ?
#
loop_
_entity_poly.entity_id
_entity_poly.type
_entity_poly.pdbx_seq_one_letter_code
_entity_poly.pdbx_strand_id
1 'polypeptide(L)'
;MLDPRALYEYSLSLGDTYEGQELQQRLRLFQIFSKLYDNHQDLLDEILALDGNLGYPAKGLGLFSYIQAVVIGNRAYLMTNLMEGRSQTLTQAQQIWTIGRDSQQVVIPIRDKRMSRRHAAIHYSQQEFRLFDLGSTNGSFVNGERIQDQYPLRDGDRIRLGSMSFSFFICQDWRELPQVPEADVKQLEDTALPPTQQQEETGENQANIP
;
A
#
# COMPACT_ATOMS: atom_id res chain seq x y z
N MET A 1 10.43 20.88 -10.66
CA MET A 1 11.65 20.39 -10.01
C MET A 1 12.28 21.58 -9.31
N LEU A 2 12.43 21.54 -8.00
CA LEU A 2 13.03 22.67 -7.24
C LEU A 2 14.53 22.71 -7.55
N ASP A 3 15.03 23.86 -7.98
CA ASP A 3 16.45 24.05 -8.26
C ASP A 3 17.25 24.05 -6.94
N PRO A 4 18.19 23.11 -6.76
CA PRO A 4 18.98 23.03 -5.54
C PRO A 4 19.83 24.28 -5.26
N ARG A 5 20.19 25.03 -6.31
CA ARG A 5 20.97 26.29 -6.20
C ARG A 5 20.11 27.41 -5.61
N ALA A 6 18.87 27.53 -6.05
CA ALA A 6 17.94 28.53 -5.52
C ALA A 6 17.64 28.26 -4.03
N LEU A 7 17.52 27.02 -3.61
CA LEU A 7 17.37 26.64 -2.21
C LEU A 7 18.60 26.94 -1.38
N TYR A 8 19.80 26.76 -1.94
CA TYR A 8 21.04 27.07 -1.26
C TYR A 8 21.21 28.59 -1.06
N GLU A 9 20.93 29.39 -2.09
CA GLU A 9 20.95 30.87 -1.99
C GLU A 9 19.91 31.39 -0.99
N TYR A 10 18.73 30.80 -0.96
CA TYR A 10 17.72 31.11 0.05
C TYR A 10 18.18 30.77 1.46
N SER A 11 18.89 29.65 1.66
CA SER A 11 19.43 29.26 2.96
C SER A 11 20.51 30.21 3.47
N LEU A 12 21.31 30.80 2.57
CA LEU A 12 22.30 31.82 2.92
C LEU A 12 21.65 33.15 3.33
N SER A 13 20.45 33.45 2.82
CA SER A 13 19.71 34.67 3.17
C SER A 13 19.05 34.62 4.56
N LEU A 14 18.89 33.44 5.14
CA LEU A 14 18.28 33.25 6.47
C LEU A 14 19.22 33.55 7.66
N GLY A 15 20.52 33.82 7.39
CA GLY A 15 21.50 34.18 8.42
C GLY A 15 21.79 33.06 9.43
N ASP A 16 22.55 33.43 10.48
CA ASP A 16 23.00 32.49 11.54
C ASP A 16 21.91 32.13 12.57
N THR A 17 20.65 32.09 12.17
CA THR A 17 19.58 31.58 13.02
C THR A 17 19.67 30.07 13.13
N TYR A 18 19.19 29.49 14.25
CA TYR A 18 19.15 28.06 14.48
C TYR A 18 18.42 27.30 13.34
N GLU A 19 17.33 27.87 12.83
CA GLU A 19 16.61 27.33 11.67
C GLU A 19 17.42 27.37 10.37
N GLY A 20 18.23 28.44 10.17
CA GLY A 20 19.14 28.55 9.03
C GLY A 20 20.22 27.50 9.05
N GLN A 21 20.80 27.20 10.21
CA GLN A 21 21.83 26.16 10.37
C GLN A 21 21.27 24.75 10.11
N GLU A 22 20.09 24.45 10.63
CA GLU A 22 19.42 23.19 10.39
C GLU A 22 19.06 23.02 8.90
N LEU A 23 18.55 24.05 8.25
CA LEU A 23 18.25 24.03 6.82
C LEU A 23 19.52 23.84 5.98
N GLN A 24 20.62 24.51 6.32
CA GLN A 24 21.90 24.31 5.66
C GLN A 24 22.43 22.89 5.80
N GLN A 25 22.31 22.30 6.98
CA GLN A 25 22.71 20.92 7.22
C GLN A 25 21.90 19.93 6.39
N ARG A 26 20.60 20.11 6.31
CA ARG A 26 19.69 19.29 5.48
C ARG A 26 20.01 19.43 3.99
N LEU A 27 20.26 20.64 3.53
CA LEU A 27 20.65 20.89 2.13
C LEU A 27 21.99 20.28 1.77
N ARG A 28 22.98 20.31 2.67
CA ARG A 28 24.26 19.62 2.48
C ARG A 28 24.07 18.11 2.38
N LEU A 29 23.28 17.52 3.25
CA LEU A 29 22.96 16.09 3.20
C LEU A 29 22.24 15.74 1.88
N PHE A 30 21.30 16.54 1.45
CA PHE A 30 20.60 16.35 0.18
C PHE A 30 21.57 16.44 -1.02
N GLN A 31 22.48 17.41 -1.03
CA GLN A 31 23.48 17.55 -2.08
C GLN A 31 24.46 16.35 -2.12
N ILE A 32 24.90 15.87 -0.94
CA ILE A 32 25.76 14.67 -0.84
C ILE A 32 25.00 13.46 -1.36
N PHE A 33 23.76 13.29 -0.96
CA PHE A 33 22.91 12.18 -1.41
C PHE A 33 22.66 12.22 -2.91
N SER A 34 22.29 13.39 -3.47
CA SER A 34 22.10 13.55 -4.92
C SER A 34 23.37 13.22 -5.69
N LYS A 35 24.53 13.70 -5.22
CA LYS A 35 25.81 13.43 -5.87
C LYS A 35 26.20 11.94 -5.76
N LEU A 36 25.89 11.30 -4.64
CA LEU A 36 26.08 9.86 -4.47
C LEU A 36 25.17 9.07 -5.41
N TYR A 37 23.91 9.46 -5.52
CA TYR A 37 22.93 8.86 -6.42
C TYR A 37 23.36 8.99 -7.88
N ASP A 38 23.76 10.19 -8.32
CA ASP A 38 24.21 10.43 -9.71
C ASP A 38 25.44 9.61 -10.12
N ASN A 39 26.35 9.36 -9.15
CA ASN A 39 27.60 8.64 -9.44
C ASN A 39 27.51 7.12 -9.17
N HIS A 40 26.55 6.66 -8.36
CA HIS A 40 26.46 5.28 -7.89
C HIS A 40 25.01 4.79 -7.89
N GLN A 41 24.23 5.16 -8.92
CA GLN A 41 22.81 4.82 -9.01
C GLN A 41 22.58 3.30 -8.90
N ASP A 42 23.36 2.52 -9.66
CA ASP A 42 23.24 1.06 -9.66
C ASP A 42 23.51 0.46 -8.26
N LEU A 43 24.52 1.00 -7.55
CA LEU A 43 24.86 0.55 -6.20
C LEU A 43 23.80 0.95 -5.17
N LEU A 44 23.23 2.16 -5.29
CA LEU A 44 22.17 2.61 -4.41
C LEU A 44 20.87 1.84 -4.67
N ASP A 45 20.55 1.56 -5.92
CA ASP A 45 19.42 0.72 -6.29
C ASP A 45 19.61 -0.72 -5.79
N GLU A 46 20.86 -1.23 -5.83
CA GLU A 46 21.19 -2.54 -5.24
C GLU A 46 21.08 -2.52 -3.71
N ILE A 47 21.55 -1.47 -3.03
CA ILE A 47 21.40 -1.31 -1.57
C ILE A 47 19.93 -1.17 -1.18
N LEU A 48 19.16 -0.38 -1.92
CA LEU A 48 17.72 -0.23 -1.71
C LEU A 48 16.97 -1.55 -2.00
N ALA A 49 17.47 -2.34 -2.94
CA ALA A 49 16.95 -3.68 -3.21
C ALA A 49 17.39 -4.71 -2.17
N LEU A 50 18.56 -4.54 -1.53
CA LEU A 50 19.05 -5.38 -0.42
C LEU A 50 18.30 -5.09 0.89
N ASP A 51 17.87 -3.86 1.09
CA ASP A 51 16.87 -3.54 2.13
C ASP A 51 15.50 -4.12 1.76
N GLY A 52 15.52 -5.20 0.99
CA GLY A 52 14.51 -6.03 0.33
C GLY A 52 13.28 -6.40 1.13
N ASN A 53 13.15 -5.72 2.24
CA ASN A 53 11.96 -5.58 3.02
C ASN A 53 10.97 -4.54 2.47
N LEU A 54 11.39 -3.73 1.53
CA LEU A 54 10.52 -2.94 0.67
C LEU A 54 10.38 -3.76 -0.61
N GLY A 55 9.40 -4.66 -0.65
CA GLY A 55 9.05 -5.43 -1.86
C GLY A 55 8.59 -4.51 -2.99
N TYR A 56 9.53 -3.76 -3.55
CA TYR A 56 9.30 -2.99 -4.75
C TYR A 56 9.36 -3.93 -5.96
N PRO A 57 8.27 -4.08 -6.72
CA PRO A 57 8.44 -4.47 -8.10
C PRO A 57 9.20 -3.32 -8.77
N ALA A 58 10.35 -3.60 -9.34
CA ALA A 58 11.22 -2.67 -10.05
C ALA A 58 10.56 -2.11 -11.33
N LYS A 59 9.47 -1.36 -11.19
CA LYS A 59 8.85 -0.50 -12.22
C LYS A 59 7.67 0.28 -11.61
N GLY A 60 7.90 1.53 -11.27
CA GLY A 60 6.87 2.46 -10.83
C GLY A 60 6.97 2.79 -9.34
N LEU A 61 6.59 3.99 -8.97
CA LEU A 61 6.51 4.49 -7.59
C LEU A 61 6.02 3.38 -6.65
N GLY A 62 6.92 2.87 -5.80
CA GLY A 62 6.67 1.71 -4.96
C GLY A 62 5.48 1.95 -4.04
N LEU A 63 4.37 1.35 -4.37
CA LEU A 63 3.24 1.28 -3.46
C LEU A 63 3.69 0.43 -2.26
N PHE A 64 3.68 1.02 -1.09
CA PHE A 64 3.91 0.27 0.14
C PHE A 64 3.00 -0.94 0.20
N SER A 65 3.59 -2.11 0.42
CA SER A 65 2.81 -3.33 0.64
C SER A 65 2.10 -3.26 1.99
N TYR A 66 0.80 -3.49 2.00
CA TYR A 66 0.02 -3.35 3.23
C TYR A 66 -1.16 -4.33 3.31
N ILE A 67 -1.58 -4.56 4.52
CA ILE A 67 -2.91 -5.05 4.88
C ILE A 67 -3.53 -4.02 5.81
N GLN A 68 -4.69 -3.49 5.44
CA GLN A 68 -5.50 -2.62 6.28
C GLN A 68 -6.72 -3.38 6.74
N ALA A 69 -6.88 -3.50 8.04
CA ALA A 69 -8.05 -4.06 8.68
C ALA A 69 -9.07 -2.96 9.00
N VAL A 70 -10.33 -3.21 8.67
CA VAL A 70 -11.46 -2.32 8.95
C VAL A 70 -12.49 -3.11 9.72
N VAL A 71 -12.93 -2.61 10.88
CA VAL A 71 -13.96 -3.25 11.71
C VAL A 71 -15.24 -2.46 11.60
N ILE A 72 -16.32 -3.13 11.20
CA ILE A 72 -17.67 -2.56 11.13
C ILE A 72 -18.62 -3.45 11.92
N GLY A 73 -19.09 -2.95 13.05
CA GLY A 73 -19.88 -3.75 13.99
C GLY A 73 -19.05 -4.93 14.51
N ASN A 74 -19.55 -6.15 14.30
CA ASN A 74 -18.88 -7.39 14.72
C ASN A 74 -18.07 -8.07 13.59
N ARG A 75 -17.89 -7.41 12.45
CA ARG A 75 -17.20 -7.99 11.29
C ARG A 75 -15.96 -7.20 10.95
N ALA A 76 -14.91 -7.92 10.60
CA ALA A 76 -13.70 -7.34 10.06
C ALA A 76 -13.61 -7.58 8.55
N TYR A 77 -12.97 -6.64 7.88
CA TYR A 77 -12.65 -6.65 6.45
C TYR A 77 -11.18 -6.35 6.31
N LEU A 78 -10.51 -7.01 5.39
CA LEU A 78 -9.13 -6.67 5.07
C LEU A 78 -9.06 -6.02 3.69
N MET A 79 -8.34 -4.91 3.59
CA MET A 79 -7.94 -4.30 2.32
C MET A 79 -6.45 -4.53 2.13
N THR A 80 -6.02 -4.94 0.94
CA THR A 80 -4.61 -5.21 0.70
C THR A 80 -4.24 -5.02 -0.77
N ASN A 81 -2.98 -4.66 -1.02
CA ASN A 81 -2.37 -4.63 -2.34
C ASN A 81 -1.36 -5.78 -2.58
N LEU A 82 -1.31 -6.76 -1.69
CA LEU A 82 -0.35 -7.88 -1.78
C LEU A 82 -0.62 -8.80 -2.97
N MET A 83 -1.85 -8.80 -3.49
CA MET A 83 -2.22 -9.59 -4.65
C MET A 83 -2.19 -8.72 -5.90
N GLU A 84 -1.30 -9.04 -6.84
CA GLU A 84 -1.20 -8.40 -8.17
C GLU A 84 -0.96 -6.87 -8.13
N GLY A 85 -0.50 -6.31 -7.00
CA GLY A 85 -0.23 -4.87 -6.85
C GLY A 85 -1.47 -3.97 -6.91
N ARG A 86 -2.69 -4.55 -6.83
CA ARG A 86 -3.95 -3.82 -6.81
C ARG A 86 -4.58 -3.90 -5.44
N SER A 87 -5.12 -2.77 -4.96
CA SER A 87 -5.88 -2.77 -3.70
C SER A 87 -7.19 -3.53 -3.88
N GLN A 88 -7.42 -4.50 -3.02
CA GLN A 88 -8.61 -5.34 -3.01
C GLN A 88 -9.17 -5.42 -1.60
N THR A 89 -10.50 -5.46 -1.49
CA THR A 89 -11.18 -5.69 -0.21
C THR A 89 -11.55 -7.16 -0.10
N LEU A 90 -11.15 -7.79 0.99
CA LEU A 90 -11.35 -9.20 1.26
C LEU A 90 -12.38 -9.38 2.36
N THR A 91 -13.47 -10.05 2.05
CA THR A 91 -14.50 -10.45 3.01
C THR A 91 -14.40 -11.93 3.28
N GLN A 92 -14.45 -12.33 4.54
CA GLN A 92 -14.39 -13.74 4.93
C GLN A 92 -15.36 -14.02 6.11
N ALA A 93 -16.31 -14.92 5.90
CA ALA A 93 -17.34 -15.20 6.89
C ALA A 93 -16.77 -15.75 8.21
N GLN A 94 -15.70 -16.53 8.12
CA GLN A 94 -15.02 -17.12 9.29
C GLN A 94 -14.06 -16.16 9.97
N GLN A 95 -13.84 -14.95 9.39
CA GLN A 95 -12.90 -13.95 9.90
C GLN A 95 -11.45 -14.46 9.97
N ILE A 96 -11.07 -15.36 9.04
CA ILE A 96 -9.74 -15.97 8.94
C ILE A 96 -9.21 -15.78 7.52
N TRP A 97 -8.05 -15.12 7.38
CA TRP A 97 -7.37 -14.90 6.10
C TRP A 97 -6.03 -15.60 6.08
N THR A 98 -5.97 -16.70 5.36
CA THR A 98 -4.74 -17.48 5.19
C THR A 98 -3.84 -16.86 4.13
N ILE A 99 -2.53 -16.85 4.40
CA ILE A 99 -1.48 -16.25 3.56
C ILE A 99 -0.47 -17.33 3.21
N GLY A 100 -0.05 -17.37 1.94
CA GLY A 100 0.96 -18.34 1.51
C GLY A 100 1.22 -18.28 0.01
N ARG A 101 2.08 -19.17 -0.50
CA ARG A 101 2.44 -19.15 -1.92
C ARG A 101 1.51 -19.98 -2.83
N ASP A 102 0.67 -20.84 -2.26
CA ASP A 102 -0.20 -21.71 -3.03
C ASP A 102 -1.61 -21.16 -3.13
N SER A 103 -1.94 -20.60 -4.30
CA SER A 103 -3.24 -19.94 -4.55
C SER A 103 -4.46 -20.88 -4.40
N GLN A 104 -4.27 -22.18 -4.39
CA GLN A 104 -5.38 -23.13 -4.18
C GLN A 104 -5.64 -23.41 -2.69
N GLN A 105 -4.70 -23.06 -1.81
CA GLN A 105 -4.78 -23.39 -0.38
C GLN A 105 -4.94 -22.17 0.52
N VAL A 106 -4.80 -20.96 -0.01
CA VAL A 106 -4.85 -19.74 0.78
C VAL A 106 -5.72 -18.65 0.13
N VAL A 107 -6.22 -17.76 0.97
CA VAL A 107 -7.06 -16.62 0.54
C VAL A 107 -6.21 -15.48 -0.02
N ILE A 108 -5.01 -15.27 0.53
CA ILE A 108 -4.05 -14.25 0.09
C ILE A 108 -2.81 -14.96 -0.48
N PRO A 109 -2.80 -15.27 -1.78
CA PRO A 109 -1.65 -15.89 -2.42
C PRO A 109 -0.57 -14.86 -2.73
N ILE A 110 0.67 -15.15 -2.30
CA ILE A 110 1.85 -14.33 -2.55
C ILE A 110 2.92 -15.17 -3.23
N ARG A 111 3.37 -14.76 -4.42
CA ARG A 111 4.40 -15.47 -5.20
C ARG A 111 5.79 -15.24 -4.63
N ASP A 112 6.13 -15.93 -3.55
CA ASP A 112 7.44 -15.88 -2.93
C ASP A 112 7.96 -17.31 -2.68
N LYS A 113 9.17 -17.63 -3.20
CA LYS A 113 9.79 -18.94 -3.06
C LYS A 113 10.15 -19.30 -1.61
N ARG A 114 10.38 -18.27 -0.76
CA ARG A 114 10.69 -18.44 0.67
C ARG A 114 9.43 -18.57 1.53
N MET A 115 8.26 -18.33 0.96
CA MET A 115 6.98 -18.50 1.65
C MET A 115 6.51 -19.95 1.57
N SER A 116 5.99 -20.52 2.65
CA SER A 116 5.36 -21.83 2.65
C SER A 116 4.05 -21.82 1.87
N ARG A 117 3.58 -22.99 1.39
CA ARG A 117 2.31 -23.11 0.67
C ARG A 117 1.16 -22.51 1.46
N ARG A 118 1.05 -22.90 2.73
CA ARG A 118 0.28 -22.24 3.78
C ARG A 118 1.29 -21.74 4.80
N HIS A 119 1.42 -20.42 4.95
CA HIS A 119 2.48 -19.83 5.78
C HIS A 119 1.95 -19.29 7.10
N ALA A 120 0.99 -18.41 7.00
CA ALA A 120 0.41 -17.73 8.14
C ALA A 120 -1.10 -17.51 7.94
N ALA A 121 -1.79 -17.09 9.00
CA ALA A 121 -3.18 -16.65 8.94
C ALA A 121 -3.38 -15.44 9.84
N ILE A 122 -4.18 -14.48 9.38
CA ILE A 122 -4.73 -13.42 10.21
C ILE A 122 -6.12 -13.86 10.63
N HIS A 123 -6.40 -13.80 11.91
CA HIS A 123 -7.71 -14.12 12.48
C HIS A 123 -8.22 -12.94 13.30
N TYR A 124 -9.47 -12.56 13.06
CA TYR A 124 -10.18 -11.59 13.89
C TYR A 124 -11.17 -12.29 14.80
N SER A 125 -10.97 -12.19 16.11
CA SER A 125 -11.87 -12.73 17.12
C SER A 125 -11.77 -11.91 18.39
N GLN A 126 -12.85 -11.82 19.16
CA GLN A 126 -12.88 -11.09 20.42
C GLN A 126 -12.38 -9.63 20.31
N GLN A 127 -12.70 -8.99 19.18
CA GLN A 127 -12.29 -7.62 18.84
C GLN A 127 -10.76 -7.42 18.70
N GLU A 128 -10.02 -8.49 18.44
CA GLU A 128 -8.57 -8.46 18.28
C GLU A 128 -8.16 -9.19 17.00
N PHE A 129 -7.17 -8.63 16.30
CA PHE A 129 -6.50 -9.31 15.20
C PHE A 129 -5.28 -10.07 15.72
N ARG A 130 -5.11 -11.31 15.29
CA ARG A 130 -3.94 -12.12 15.62
C ARG A 130 -3.34 -12.71 14.37
N LEU A 131 -2.01 -12.69 14.27
CA LEU A 131 -1.24 -13.40 13.27
C LEU A 131 -0.85 -14.77 13.84
N PHE A 132 -1.15 -15.83 13.08
CA PHE A 132 -0.77 -17.20 13.40
C PHE A 132 0.28 -17.68 12.40
N ASP A 133 1.36 -18.28 12.86
CA ASP A 133 2.25 -19.08 12.00
C ASP A 133 1.65 -20.46 11.82
N LEU A 134 1.50 -20.92 10.59
CA LEU A 134 0.90 -22.22 10.26
C LEU A 134 1.97 -23.33 10.09
N GLY A 135 3.00 -23.30 10.90
CA GLY A 135 4.14 -24.23 10.80
C GLY A 135 5.02 -23.91 9.59
N SER A 136 5.28 -22.63 9.36
CA SER A 136 6.05 -22.21 8.21
C SER A 136 7.53 -22.61 8.30
N THR A 137 8.16 -22.91 7.15
CA THR A 137 9.56 -23.33 7.09
C THR A 137 10.51 -22.22 7.56
N ASN A 138 10.26 -20.97 7.18
CA ASN A 138 11.15 -19.85 7.45
C ASN A 138 10.70 -18.97 8.63
N GLY A 139 9.53 -19.25 9.21
CA GLY A 139 8.96 -18.48 10.31
C GLY A 139 8.27 -17.19 9.86
N SER A 140 7.35 -16.72 10.71
CA SER A 140 6.69 -15.43 10.62
C SER A 140 7.33 -14.44 11.60
N PHE A 141 7.44 -13.18 11.22
CA PHE A 141 8.08 -12.14 12.03
C PHE A 141 7.19 -10.92 12.12
N VAL A 142 7.16 -10.30 13.30
CA VAL A 142 6.50 -9.02 13.54
C VAL A 142 7.51 -8.07 14.18
N ASN A 143 7.67 -6.87 13.61
CA ASN A 143 8.62 -5.84 14.04
C ASN A 143 10.06 -6.35 14.18
N GLY A 144 10.45 -7.31 13.32
CA GLY A 144 11.77 -7.93 13.32
C GLY A 144 11.91 -9.15 14.22
N GLU A 145 10.98 -9.41 15.13
CA GLU A 145 10.99 -10.53 16.04
C GLU A 145 10.22 -11.72 15.47
N ARG A 146 10.78 -12.93 15.60
CA ARG A 146 10.12 -14.17 15.20
C ARG A 146 8.99 -14.49 16.16
N ILE A 147 7.77 -14.69 15.66
CA ILE A 147 6.66 -15.17 16.48
C ILE A 147 6.80 -16.71 16.68
N GLN A 148 6.33 -17.22 17.80
CA GLN A 148 6.31 -18.67 18.05
C GLN A 148 5.11 -19.30 17.35
N ASP A 149 3.92 -19.11 17.89
CA ASP A 149 2.68 -19.65 17.33
C ASP A 149 1.74 -18.55 16.85
N GLN A 150 1.56 -17.50 17.67
CA GLN A 150 0.65 -16.40 17.39
C GLN A 150 1.17 -15.07 17.98
N TYR A 151 0.67 -13.97 17.42
CA TYR A 151 1.00 -12.63 17.87
C TYR A 151 -0.23 -11.71 17.75
N PRO A 152 -0.60 -10.92 18.78
CA PRO A 152 -1.66 -9.93 18.71
C PRO A 152 -1.20 -8.73 17.89
N LEU A 153 -1.82 -8.52 16.73
CA LEU A 153 -1.46 -7.44 15.81
C LEU A 153 -1.96 -6.09 16.32
N ARG A 154 -1.12 -5.07 16.15
CA ARG A 154 -1.41 -3.68 16.45
C ARG A 154 -1.32 -2.82 15.20
N ASP A 155 -1.91 -1.63 15.28
CA ASP A 155 -1.78 -0.65 14.20
C ASP A 155 -0.32 -0.27 13.97
N GLY A 156 0.10 -0.27 12.70
CA GLY A 156 1.48 0.03 12.29
C GLY A 156 2.46 -1.14 12.39
N ASP A 157 2.04 -2.34 12.80
CA ASP A 157 2.94 -3.50 12.88
C ASP A 157 3.52 -3.84 11.50
N ARG A 158 4.83 -4.11 11.47
CA ARG A 158 5.53 -4.58 10.27
C ARG A 158 5.65 -6.10 10.31
N ILE A 159 5.02 -6.75 9.34
CA ILE A 159 4.99 -8.22 9.21
C ILE A 159 5.95 -8.64 8.11
N ARG A 160 6.73 -9.71 8.36
CA ARG A 160 7.55 -10.37 7.33
C ARG A 160 7.24 -11.86 7.27
N LEU A 161 6.88 -12.32 6.07
CA LEU A 161 6.60 -13.73 5.75
C LEU A 161 7.46 -14.13 4.55
N GLY A 162 8.39 -15.06 4.74
CA GLY A 162 9.39 -15.36 3.70
C GLY A 162 10.28 -14.16 3.40
N SER A 163 10.35 -13.70 2.14
CA SER A 163 11.03 -12.48 1.74
C SER A 163 10.10 -11.26 1.65
N MET A 164 8.79 -11.46 1.76
CA MET A 164 7.80 -10.38 1.70
C MET A 164 7.66 -9.69 3.04
N SER A 165 7.74 -8.36 3.03
CA SER A 165 7.39 -7.50 4.17
C SER A 165 6.26 -6.56 3.80
N PHE A 166 5.36 -6.34 4.74
CA PHE A 166 4.23 -5.42 4.59
C PHE A 166 3.83 -4.83 5.93
N SER A 167 3.16 -3.71 5.91
CA SER A 167 2.62 -3.07 7.13
C SER A 167 1.17 -3.50 7.36
N PHE A 168 0.82 -3.67 8.62
CA PHE A 168 -0.55 -3.96 9.05
C PHE A 168 -1.13 -2.72 9.73
N PHE A 169 -2.29 -2.27 9.26
CA PHE A 169 -2.99 -1.13 9.82
C PHE A 169 -4.37 -1.53 10.30
N ILE A 170 -4.85 -0.88 11.35
CA ILE A 170 -6.19 -1.07 11.90
C ILE A 170 -6.95 0.25 11.81
N CYS A 171 -8.02 0.28 11.01
CA CYS A 171 -8.95 1.39 10.97
C CYS A 171 -10.08 1.11 11.97
N GLN A 172 -10.01 1.73 13.14
CA GLN A 172 -11.03 1.65 14.19
C GLN A 172 -11.86 2.92 14.30
N ASP A 173 -11.27 4.05 13.88
CA ASP A 173 -11.90 5.36 13.97
C ASP A 173 -12.49 5.75 12.62
N TRP A 174 -13.74 6.11 12.63
CA TRP A 174 -14.44 6.73 11.53
C TRP A 174 -15.03 8.05 11.96
N ARG A 175 -14.85 9.03 11.13
CA ARG A 175 -15.31 10.37 11.39
C ARG A 175 -16.45 10.70 10.44
N GLU A 176 -17.61 11.08 10.98
CA GLU A 176 -18.66 11.68 10.19
C GLU A 176 -18.24 13.10 9.81
N LEU A 177 -18.26 13.36 8.52
CA LEU A 177 -18.01 14.69 7.97
C LEU A 177 -19.34 15.42 7.78
N PRO A 178 -19.35 16.77 7.90
CA PRO A 178 -20.54 17.54 7.58
C PRO A 178 -20.94 17.31 6.12
N GLN A 179 -22.24 17.44 5.85
CA GLN A 179 -22.74 17.32 4.48
C GLN A 179 -22.18 18.43 3.61
N VAL A 180 -21.88 18.10 2.36
CA VAL A 180 -21.49 19.07 1.35
C VAL A 180 -22.69 19.96 1.04
N PRO A 181 -22.52 21.29 0.90
CA PRO A 181 -23.60 22.19 0.52
C PRO A 181 -24.28 21.76 -0.78
N GLU A 182 -25.61 21.85 -0.84
CA GLU A 182 -26.36 21.45 -2.04
C GLU A 182 -25.95 22.20 -3.31
N ALA A 183 -25.49 23.44 -3.17
CA ALA A 183 -24.98 24.23 -4.29
C ALA A 183 -23.75 23.58 -4.96
N ASP A 184 -22.83 23.05 -4.16
CA ASP A 184 -21.63 22.37 -4.65
C ASP A 184 -21.98 21.03 -5.30
N VAL A 185 -22.95 20.31 -4.72
CA VAL A 185 -23.45 19.05 -5.29
C VAL A 185 -24.06 19.28 -6.67
N LYS A 186 -24.93 20.28 -6.81
CA LYS A 186 -25.53 20.65 -8.11
C LYS A 186 -24.51 21.07 -9.14
N GLN A 187 -23.50 21.85 -8.74
CA GLN A 187 -22.43 22.26 -9.65
C GLN A 187 -21.67 21.05 -10.21
N LEU A 188 -21.42 20.01 -9.39
CA LEU A 188 -20.75 18.78 -9.82
C LEU A 188 -21.64 17.95 -10.75
N GLU A 189 -22.93 17.86 -10.48
CA GLU A 189 -23.90 17.14 -11.32
C GLU A 189 -24.08 17.82 -12.69
N ASP A 190 -24.16 19.15 -12.72
CA ASP A 190 -24.25 19.93 -13.97
C ASP A 190 -22.98 19.86 -14.82
N THR A 191 -21.82 19.60 -14.20
CA THR A 191 -20.53 19.45 -14.87
C THR A 191 -20.27 18.01 -15.34
N ALA A 192 -21.02 17.03 -14.84
CA ALA A 192 -20.93 15.65 -15.29
C ALA A 192 -21.39 15.55 -16.75
N LEU A 193 -20.50 15.12 -17.64
CA LEU A 193 -20.80 14.94 -19.07
C LEU A 193 -22.06 14.10 -19.26
N PRO A 194 -22.96 14.50 -20.16
CA PRO A 194 -24.16 13.73 -20.44
C PRO A 194 -23.76 12.32 -20.93
N PRO A 195 -24.54 11.28 -20.61
CA PRO A 195 -24.26 9.92 -21.06
C PRO A 195 -24.18 9.90 -22.58
N THR A 196 -23.09 9.35 -23.10
CA THR A 196 -22.87 9.11 -24.54
C THR A 196 -24.10 8.40 -25.09
N GLN A 197 -24.87 9.09 -25.93
CA GLN A 197 -25.97 8.49 -26.67
C GLN A 197 -25.41 7.36 -27.52
N GLN A 198 -25.74 6.15 -27.20
CA GLN A 198 -25.58 4.99 -28.08
C GLN A 198 -26.44 5.29 -29.31
N GLN A 199 -25.81 5.49 -30.46
CA GLN A 199 -26.48 5.53 -31.74
C GLN A 199 -27.12 4.17 -31.97
N GLU A 200 -28.44 4.10 -31.89
CA GLU A 200 -29.23 3.02 -32.41
C GLU A 200 -29.08 3.05 -33.96
N GLU A 201 -28.29 2.17 -34.49
CA GLU A 201 -28.32 1.83 -35.93
C GLU A 201 -29.64 1.11 -36.21
N THR A 202 -30.65 1.87 -36.63
CA THR A 202 -31.83 1.33 -37.27
C THR A 202 -31.44 0.85 -38.69
N GLY A 203 -31.06 -0.41 -38.78
CA GLY A 203 -30.89 -1.08 -40.06
C GLY A 203 -32.28 -1.39 -40.70
N GLU A 204 -32.77 -0.50 -41.51
CA GLU A 204 -33.85 -0.83 -42.47
C GLU A 204 -33.30 -1.71 -43.58
N ASN A 205 -33.60 -2.97 -43.48
CA ASN A 205 -33.32 -3.94 -44.54
C ASN A 205 -34.61 -4.12 -45.37
N GLN A 206 -34.76 -3.32 -46.44
CA GLN A 206 -35.78 -3.58 -47.44
C GLN A 206 -35.26 -4.65 -48.42
N ALA A 207 -35.74 -5.86 -48.22
CA ALA A 207 -35.65 -6.92 -49.20
C ALA A 207 -36.78 -6.74 -50.21
N ASN A 208 -36.44 -6.40 -51.42
CA ASN A 208 -37.33 -6.48 -52.57
C ASN A 208 -36.84 -7.61 -53.47
N ILE A 209 -37.70 -8.60 -53.70
CA ILE A 209 -37.52 -9.73 -54.62
C ILE A 209 -38.61 -9.62 -55.71
N PRO A 210 -38.29 -9.82 -56.97
CA PRO A 210 -39.24 -10.41 -57.89
C PRO A 210 -39.13 -11.93 -57.95
#